data_817c192d80a0b3cf85a354b003e4301c
#
_entry.id   817c192d80a0b3cf85a354b003e4301c
#
_cell.length_a   1.000
_cell.length_b   1.000
_cell.length_c   1.000
_cell.angle_alpha   90.00
_cell.angle_beta   90.00
_cell.angle_gamma   90.00
#
_symmetry.space_group_name_H-M   'P 1'
#
loop_
_entity.id
_entity.type
_entity.pdbx_description
1 polymer ?
#
loop_
_entity_poly.entity_id
_entity_poly.type
_entity_poly.pdbx_seq_one_letter_code
_entity_poly.pdbx_strand_id
1 'polypeptide(L)'
;MCQLFGKSSQAYYKHKRRPISEQAAENEVLEIVKYYRSLMPLIGGLKLYVIAQGIMGNTMPFGRDRFLSFLHRHHLIIPPRKPRHTTNSNHIYMKYPNCVKGVNVQYVNQVWVSDITYIYTIDDGFCYLHLVTDYYSRAILGAVVSPTLETIYSQQALQQAISQAGGGNLCGTTHHSDRGVQYASDAYILSLKEHHIRISMTEDSNPTDNGLAERVNGILKTEWIYNRTAYRNLQEAQIEIAHIIDLYNNVRPHRSIDMCTPMSVYLQDASRTPQAAWDEHNWARATPSSLCHDVAERGREYYHLIK
;
A
#
# COMPACT_ATOMS: atom_id res chain seq x y z
N MET A 1 39.51 -30.60 13.22
CA MET A 1 38.54 -29.64 13.64
C MET A 1 37.35 -29.51 12.67
N CYS A 2 37.54 -29.33 11.35
CA CYS A 2 36.42 -29.23 10.37
C CYS A 2 35.49 -30.43 10.34
N GLN A 3 36.01 -31.64 10.47
CA GLN A 3 35.21 -32.89 10.50
C GLN A 3 34.30 -33.00 11.75
N LEU A 4 34.73 -32.44 12.89
CA LEU A 4 33.91 -32.40 14.13
C LEU A 4 32.61 -31.55 13.98
N PHE A 5 32.59 -30.61 13.02
CA PHE A 5 31.44 -29.76 12.73
C PHE A 5 30.73 -30.12 11.42
N GLY A 6 31.01 -31.30 10.83
CA GLY A 6 30.37 -31.78 9.60
C GLY A 6 30.65 -30.92 8.36
N LYS A 7 31.74 -30.09 8.36
CA LYS A 7 32.13 -29.22 7.26
C LYS A 7 33.44 -29.64 6.64
N SER A 8 33.53 -29.61 5.31
CA SER A 8 34.81 -29.89 4.61
C SER A 8 35.81 -28.74 4.84
N SER A 9 37.11 -29.09 4.84
CA SER A 9 38.20 -28.08 4.90
C SER A 9 38.07 -27.05 3.78
N GLN A 10 37.66 -27.47 2.57
CA GLN A 10 37.42 -26.56 1.42
C GLN A 10 36.28 -25.57 1.73
N ALA A 11 35.17 -26.00 2.34
CA ALA A 11 34.07 -25.11 2.72
C ALA A 11 34.51 -24.06 3.77
N TYR A 12 35.40 -24.47 4.72
CA TYR A 12 35.96 -23.56 5.71
C TYR A 12 36.87 -22.49 5.08
N TYR A 13 37.81 -22.90 4.22
CA TYR A 13 38.73 -21.95 3.55
C TYR A 13 38.02 -21.10 2.51
N LYS A 14 37.02 -21.59 1.80
CA LYS A 14 36.19 -20.80 0.90
C LYS A 14 35.42 -19.70 1.65
N HIS A 15 34.94 -20.00 2.86
CA HIS A 15 34.27 -19.02 3.70
C HIS A 15 35.25 -17.96 4.25
N LYS A 16 36.48 -18.38 4.60
CA LYS A 16 37.53 -17.49 5.13
C LYS A 16 38.16 -16.59 4.07
N ARG A 17 38.09 -16.97 2.78
CA ARG A 17 38.63 -16.22 1.64
C ARG A 17 37.57 -15.42 0.90
N ARG A 18 36.48 -15.03 1.55
CA ARG A 18 35.52 -14.13 0.89
C ARG A 18 36.25 -12.84 0.50
N PRO A 19 36.11 -12.38 -0.77
CA PRO A 19 36.69 -11.11 -1.18
C PRO A 19 36.21 -9.97 -0.28
N ILE A 20 37.08 -9.04 0.06
CA ILE A 20 36.74 -7.83 0.84
C ILE A 20 35.57 -7.08 0.17
N SER A 21 35.52 -7.09 -1.16
CA SER A 21 34.41 -6.52 -1.94
C SER A 21 33.04 -7.20 -1.69
N GLU A 22 33.00 -8.53 -1.51
CA GLU A 22 31.74 -9.24 -1.19
C GLU A 22 31.26 -8.90 0.22
N GLN A 23 32.18 -8.76 1.18
CA GLN A 23 31.87 -8.33 2.55
C GLN A 23 31.34 -6.89 2.59
N ALA A 24 31.96 -5.99 1.82
CA ALA A 24 31.50 -4.61 1.73
C ALA A 24 30.07 -4.51 1.14
N ALA A 25 29.80 -5.27 0.07
CA ALA A 25 28.47 -5.33 -0.52
C ALA A 25 27.43 -5.95 0.44
N GLU A 26 27.78 -6.99 1.23
CA GLU A 26 26.89 -7.53 2.27
C GLU A 26 26.58 -6.49 3.36
N ASN A 27 27.55 -5.68 3.77
CA ASN A 27 27.36 -4.60 4.75
C ASN A 27 26.44 -3.51 4.19
N GLU A 28 26.62 -3.13 2.92
CA GLU A 28 25.74 -2.17 2.25
C GLU A 28 24.27 -2.67 2.19
N VAL A 29 24.06 -3.94 1.85
CA VAL A 29 22.74 -4.57 1.91
C VAL A 29 22.15 -4.45 3.31
N LEU A 30 22.94 -4.69 4.36
CA LEU A 30 22.48 -4.61 5.74
C LEU A 30 22.04 -3.19 6.12
N GLU A 31 22.78 -2.18 5.70
CA GLU A 31 22.43 -0.77 5.94
C GLU A 31 21.15 -0.38 5.18
N ILE A 32 20.99 -0.80 3.92
CA ILE A 32 19.75 -0.61 3.16
C ILE A 32 18.58 -1.26 3.90
N VAL A 33 18.73 -2.51 4.36
CA VAL A 33 17.67 -3.23 5.10
C VAL A 33 17.31 -2.51 6.39
N LYS A 34 18.29 -2.07 7.18
CA LYS A 34 18.06 -1.32 8.42
C LYS A 34 17.33 -0.01 8.15
N TYR A 35 17.76 0.73 7.14
CA TYR A 35 17.16 2.00 6.75
C TYR A 35 15.68 1.81 6.37
N TYR A 36 15.36 0.88 5.45
CA TYR A 36 13.97 0.65 5.06
C TYR A 36 13.12 0.04 6.18
N ARG A 37 13.73 -0.67 7.11
CA ARG A 37 13.06 -1.12 8.34
C ARG A 37 12.74 0.03 9.30
N SER A 38 13.54 1.08 9.34
CA SER A 38 13.22 2.27 10.15
C SER A 38 12.00 3.03 9.57
N LEU A 39 11.86 3.07 8.24
CA LEU A 39 10.71 3.69 7.57
C LEU A 39 9.46 2.78 7.56
N MET A 40 9.66 1.50 7.34
CA MET A 40 8.62 0.47 7.16
C MET A 40 8.90 -0.73 8.08
N PRO A 41 8.61 -0.64 9.38
CA PRO A 41 9.12 -1.58 10.40
C PRO A 41 8.80 -3.05 10.12
N LEU A 42 7.64 -3.34 9.54
CA LEU A 42 7.20 -4.70 9.24
C LEU A 42 7.08 -5.03 7.74
N ILE A 43 7.82 -4.32 6.89
CA ILE A 43 7.91 -4.67 5.47
C ILE A 43 8.49 -6.09 5.28
N GLY A 44 7.85 -6.92 4.46
CA GLY A 44 8.25 -8.32 4.24
C GLY A 44 9.57 -8.45 3.46
N GLY A 45 10.33 -9.53 3.72
CA GLY A 45 11.67 -9.75 3.15
C GLY A 45 11.73 -9.73 1.62
N LEU A 46 10.68 -10.22 0.93
CA LEU A 46 10.63 -10.17 -0.54
C LEU A 46 10.56 -8.75 -1.09
N LYS A 47 9.83 -7.85 -0.43
CA LYS A 47 9.75 -6.43 -0.82
C LYS A 47 11.07 -5.71 -0.55
N LEU A 48 11.73 -6.02 0.58
CA LEU A 48 13.08 -5.53 0.87
C LEU A 48 14.10 -5.98 -0.18
N TYR A 49 13.99 -7.22 -0.68
CA TYR A 49 14.83 -7.70 -1.77
C TYR A 49 14.67 -6.85 -3.04
N VAL A 50 13.41 -6.56 -3.43
CA VAL A 50 13.12 -5.73 -4.61
C VAL A 50 13.71 -4.32 -4.47
N ILE A 51 13.56 -3.71 -3.30
CA ILE A 51 14.12 -2.38 -3.00
C ILE A 51 15.67 -2.43 -3.05
N ALA A 52 16.29 -3.38 -2.35
CA ALA A 52 17.74 -3.50 -2.30
C ALA A 52 18.34 -3.78 -3.70
N GLN A 53 17.71 -4.65 -4.49
CA GLN A 53 18.10 -4.93 -5.87
C GLN A 53 17.95 -3.68 -6.75
N GLY A 54 16.89 -2.89 -6.57
CA GLY A 54 16.69 -1.65 -7.30
C GLY A 54 17.78 -0.61 -7.00
N ILE A 55 18.23 -0.49 -5.75
CA ILE A 55 19.28 0.44 -5.33
C ILE A 55 20.66 -0.02 -5.82
N MET A 56 21.00 -1.29 -5.59
CA MET A 56 22.33 -1.82 -5.86
C MET A 56 22.52 -2.28 -7.32
N GLY A 57 21.44 -2.58 -8.04
CA GLY A 57 21.53 -3.05 -9.42
C GLY A 57 22.47 -4.25 -9.59
N ASN A 58 23.47 -4.13 -10.46
CA ASN A 58 24.43 -5.20 -10.75
C ASN A 58 25.42 -5.49 -9.61
N THR A 59 25.52 -4.63 -8.58
CA THR A 59 26.40 -4.85 -7.42
C THR A 59 25.73 -5.68 -6.32
N MET A 60 24.45 -6.05 -6.49
CA MET A 60 23.72 -6.87 -5.52
C MET A 60 24.38 -8.26 -5.36
N PRO A 61 24.89 -8.61 -4.15
CA PRO A 61 25.69 -9.84 -3.95
C PRO A 61 24.82 -11.11 -3.86
N PHE A 62 23.50 -10.95 -3.81
CA PHE A 62 22.57 -12.05 -3.58
C PHE A 62 21.48 -12.14 -4.64
N GLY A 63 21.10 -13.37 -5.03
CA GLY A 63 19.77 -13.67 -5.54
C GLY A 63 18.74 -13.73 -4.40
N ARG A 64 17.45 -13.75 -4.75
CA ARG A 64 16.30 -13.72 -3.84
C ARG A 64 16.41 -14.67 -2.63
N ASP A 65 16.71 -15.95 -2.87
CA ASP A 65 16.70 -16.98 -1.82
C ASP A 65 17.90 -16.84 -0.87
N ARG A 66 19.06 -16.43 -1.41
CA ARG A 66 20.24 -16.10 -0.60
C ARG A 66 20.01 -14.84 0.25
N PHE A 67 19.28 -13.86 -0.26
CA PHE A 67 18.88 -12.68 0.49
C PHE A 67 17.94 -13.02 1.67
N LEU A 68 16.94 -13.86 1.46
CA LEU A 68 16.08 -14.32 2.55
C LEU A 68 16.85 -15.10 3.60
N SER A 69 17.81 -15.94 3.19
CA SER A 69 18.73 -16.63 4.10
C SER A 69 19.66 -15.66 4.84
N PHE A 70 20.08 -14.58 4.19
CA PHE A 70 20.83 -13.49 4.82
C PHE A 70 20.00 -12.79 5.90
N LEU A 71 18.74 -12.41 5.62
CA LEU A 71 17.83 -11.83 6.62
C LEU A 71 17.60 -12.77 7.81
N HIS A 72 17.48 -14.08 7.56
CA HIS A 72 17.33 -15.08 8.62
C HIS A 72 18.57 -15.11 9.54
N ARG A 73 19.77 -15.13 8.96
CA ARG A 73 21.05 -15.13 9.73
C ARG A 73 21.22 -13.87 10.61
N HIS A 74 20.68 -12.74 10.16
CA HIS A 74 20.73 -11.47 10.90
C HIS A 74 19.51 -11.24 11.81
N HIS A 75 18.66 -12.26 12.01
CA HIS A 75 17.43 -12.18 12.80
C HIS A 75 16.45 -11.07 12.35
N LEU A 76 16.42 -10.82 11.04
CA LEU A 76 15.60 -9.79 10.41
C LEU A 76 14.32 -10.34 9.75
N ILE A 77 13.96 -11.61 9.98
CA ILE A 77 12.70 -12.21 9.51
C ILE A 77 11.57 -11.82 10.47
N ILE A 78 10.45 -11.36 9.89
CA ILE A 78 9.25 -11.00 10.64
C ILE A 78 8.29 -12.19 10.66
N PRO A 79 7.83 -12.64 11.84
CA PRO A 79 6.84 -13.70 11.95
C PRO A 79 5.45 -13.22 11.45
N PRO A 80 4.61 -14.11 10.87
CA PRO A 80 3.26 -13.78 10.45
C PRO A 80 2.36 -13.47 11.65
N ARG A 81 1.45 -12.48 11.51
CA ARG A 81 0.45 -12.10 12.51
C ARG A 81 -0.95 -12.59 12.12
N LYS A 82 -1.81 -12.87 13.11
CA LYS A 82 -3.22 -13.28 12.90
C LYS A 82 -4.13 -12.04 12.80
N PRO A 83 -5.12 -12.00 11.87
CA PRO A 83 -6.05 -10.89 11.71
C PRO A 83 -7.15 -10.85 12.79
N ARG A 84 -7.79 -9.66 13.01
CA ARG A 84 -8.94 -9.43 13.89
C ARG A 84 -10.01 -8.63 13.11
N HIS A 85 -11.33 -8.90 13.36
CA HIS A 85 -12.47 -8.32 12.63
C HIS A 85 -13.44 -7.59 13.55
N THR A 86 -14.06 -6.45 13.07
CA THR A 86 -15.27 -5.80 13.67
C THR A 86 -15.94 -4.81 12.71
N THR A 87 -17.26 -4.91 12.44
CA THR A 87 -18.08 -3.88 11.73
C THR A 87 -19.56 -3.93 12.16
N ASN A 88 -20.28 -2.78 12.11
CA ASN A 88 -21.72 -2.65 12.41
C ASN A 88 -22.44 -1.79 11.35
N SER A 89 -23.56 -2.27 10.73
CA SER A 89 -24.17 -1.69 9.52
C SER A 89 -25.71 -1.56 9.55
N ASN A 90 -26.33 -1.21 10.70
CA ASN A 90 -27.79 -1.15 10.82
C ASN A 90 -28.31 0.31 10.88
N HIS A 91 -28.76 0.89 9.73
CA HIS A 91 -29.29 2.25 9.59
C HIS A 91 -30.40 2.37 8.52
N ILE A 92 -31.15 3.51 8.51
CA ILE A 92 -32.35 3.78 7.71
C ILE A 92 -32.05 4.34 6.28
N TYR A 93 -30.80 4.69 5.94
CA TYR A 93 -30.48 5.27 4.63
C TYR A 93 -30.64 4.29 3.48
N MET A 94 -30.82 4.83 2.27
CA MET A 94 -30.95 4.07 1.04
C MET A 94 -29.70 3.21 0.77
N LYS A 95 -29.91 1.94 0.46
CA LYS A 95 -28.85 0.98 0.12
C LYS A 95 -28.73 0.85 -1.38
N TYR A 96 -27.52 0.98 -1.90
CA TYR A 96 -27.23 0.83 -3.33
C TYR A 96 -26.77 -0.61 -3.63
N PRO A 97 -27.01 -1.11 -4.88
CA PRO A 97 -26.59 -2.45 -5.26
C PRO A 97 -25.07 -2.58 -5.35
N ASN A 98 -24.57 -3.81 -5.21
CA ASN A 98 -23.15 -4.12 -5.44
C ASN A 98 -22.89 -4.21 -6.95
N CYS A 99 -22.29 -3.15 -7.51
CA CYS A 99 -21.94 -3.05 -8.92
C CYS A 99 -20.50 -3.51 -9.22
N VAL A 100 -19.75 -3.98 -8.21
CA VAL A 100 -18.34 -4.37 -8.35
C VAL A 100 -18.16 -5.89 -8.36
N LYS A 101 -19.15 -6.62 -7.91
CA LYS A 101 -19.12 -8.09 -7.84
C LYS A 101 -18.92 -8.72 -9.23
N GLY A 102 -17.82 -9.46 -9.39
CA GLY A 102 -17.49 -10.10 -10.67
C GLY A 102 -16.89 -9.17 -11.73
N VAL A 103 -16.70 -7.90 -11.43
CA VAL A 103 -16.06 -6.95 -12.36
C VAL A 103 -14.57 -7.21 -12.41
N ASN A 104 -14.03 -7.41 -13.62
CA ASN A 104 -12.60 -7.44 -13.86
C ASN A 104 -12.10 -6.00 -14.06
N VAL A 105 -11.49 -5.43 -13.01
CA VAL A 105 -10.94 -4.05 -13.05
C VAL A 105 -9.65 -4.05 -13.87
N GLN A 106 -9.57 -3.22 -14.90
CA GLN A 106 -8.51 -3.25 -15.91
C GLN A 106 -7.67 -1.97 -15.99
N TYR A 107 -8.14 -0.86 -15.40
CA TYR A 107 -7.47 0.45 -15.47
C TYR A 107 -7.74 1.28 -14.21
N VAL A 108 -6.93 2.32 -14.00
CA VAL A 108 -7.08 3.26 -12.89
C VAL A 108 -8.38 4.07 -12.99
N ASN A 109 -8.91 4.49 -11.87
CA ASN A 109 -10.16 5.24 -11.75
C ASN A 109 -11.42 4.48 -12.26
N GLN A 110 -11.32 3.17 -12.56
CA GLN A 110 -12.48 2.36 -12.88
C GLN A 110 -13.31 2.04 -11.63
N VAL A 111 -12.65 1.67 -10.55
CA VAL A 111 -13.28 1.39 -9.25
C VAL A 111 -12.45 2.01 -8.14
N TRP A 112 -13.09 2.80 -7.31
CA TRP A 112 -12.55 3.26 -6.04
C TRP A 112 -13.22 2.52 -4.90
N VAL A 113 -12.45 2.15 -3.89
CA VAL A 113 -12.97 1.54 -2.67
C VAL A 113 -12.70 2.44 -1.48
N SER A 114 -13.69 2.56 -0.59
CA SER A 114 -13.57 3.38 0.61
C SER A 114 -13.85 2.57 1.86
N ASP A 115 -13.14 2.91 2.92
CA ASP A 115 -13.33 2.34 4.25
C ASP A 115 -12.82 3.31 5.32
N ILE A 116 -13.34 3.17 6.54
CA ILE A 116 -12.93 3.96 7.71
C ILE A 116 -12.31 3.03 8.73
N THR A 117 -11.17 3.43 9.29
CA THR A 117 -10.51 2.64 10.29
C THR A 117 -10.17 3.46 11.54
N TYR A 118 -10.14 2.80 12.69
CA TYR A 118 -9.87 3.41 13.99
C TYR A 118 -8.37 3.49 14.25
N ILE A 119 -7.92 4.64 14.78
CA ILE A 119 -6.57 4.90 15.27
C ILE A 119 -6.69 5.37 16.73
N TYR A 120 -5.94 4.77 17.63
CA TYR A 120 -5.91 5.19 19.03
C TYR A 120 -4.81 6.22 19.28
N THR A 121 -5.16 7.30 19.99
CA THR A 121 -4.25 8.32 20.50
C THR A 121 -4.34 8.38 22.03
N ILE A 122 -3.26 8.84 22.69
CA ILE A 122 -3.19 8.85 24.15
C ILE A 122 -4.06 9.96 24.75
N ASP A 123 -3.96 11.17 24.18
CA ASP A 123 -4.61 12.36 24.73
C ASP A 123 -6.06 12.50 24.23
N ASP A 124 -6.36 12.15 22.98
CA ASP A 124 -7.67 12.39 22.34
C ASP A 124 -8.52 11.11 22.22
N GLY A 125 -8.00 9.93 22.61
CA GLY A 125 -8.71 8.67 22.45
C GLY A 125 -8.74 8.15 21.02
N PHE A 126 -9.91 7.70 20.54
CA PHE A 126 -10.04 7.16 19.18
C PHE A 126 -10.21 8.30 18.16
N CYS A 127 -9.35 8.24 17.13
CA CYS A 127 -9.45 8.99 15.89
C CYS A 127 -9.79 8.04 14.74
N TYR A 128 -10.16 8.59 13.59
CA TYR A 128 -10.69 7.84 12.47
C TYR A 128 -9.93 8.19 11.19
N LEU A 129 -9.44 7.18 10.48
CA LEU A 129 -8.80 7.34 9.19
C LEU A 129 -9.79 6.95 8.09
N HIS A 130 -10.19 7.94 7.29
CA HIS A 130 -11.03 7.79 6.12
C HIS A 130 -10.16 7.63 4.89
N LEU A 131 -10.35 6.56 4.13
CA LEU A 131 -9.55 6.23 2.95
C LEU A 131 -10.41 6.12 1.70
N VAL A 132 -9.86 6.59 0.58
CA VAL A 132 -10.31 6.30 -0.78
C VAL A 132 -9.14 5.71 -1.55
N THR A 133 -9.28 4.49 -2.05
CA THR A 133 -8.22 3.72 -2.70
C THR A 133 -8.64 3.32 -4.11
N ASP A 134 -7.79 3.53 -5.09
CA ASP A 134 -7.97 3.00 -6.44
C ASP A 134 -7.80 1.49 -6.45
N TYR A 135 -8.79 0.79 -7.02
CA TYR A 135 -8.81 -0.68 -7.00
C TYR A 135 -7.73 -1.28 -7.89
N TYR A 136 -7.43 -0.69 -9.03
CA TYR A 136 -6.46 -1.23 -9.98
C TYR A 136 -5.02 -1.05 -9.51
N SER A 137 -4.62 0.20 -9.24
CA SER A 137 -3.25 0.55 -8.85
C SER A 137 -2.93 0.27 -7.38
N ARG A 138 -3.94 0.12 -6.52
CA ARG A 138 -3.81 0.08 -5.05
C ARG A 138 -3.43 1.43 -4.42
N ALA A 139 -3.36 2.52 -5.21
CA ALA A 139 -3.00 3.83 -4.72
C ALA A 139 -4.07 4.39 -3.78
N ILE A 140 -3.67 4.91 -2.65
CA ILE A 140 -4.52 5.69 -1.76
C ILE A 140 -4.60 7.09 -2.36
N LEU A 141 -5.77 7.45 -2.89
CA LEU A 141 -6.02 8.72 -3.57
C LEU A 141 -6.51 9.79 -2.61
N GLY A 142 -7.18 9.40 -1.53
CA GLY A 142 -7.65 10.30 -0.49
C GLY A 142 -7.50 9.68 0.88
N ALA A 143 -7.04 10.50 1.84
CA ALA A 143 -6.82 10.08 3.22
C ALA A 143 -7.01 11.24 4.19
N VAL A 144 -7.89 11.06 5.18
CA VAL A 144 -8.16 12.08 6.21
C VAL A 144 -8.20 11.41 7.57
N VAL A 145 -7.41 11.93 8.51
CA VAL A 145 -7.48 11.54 9.94
C VAL A 145 -8.32 12.58 10.68
N SER A 146 -9.38 12.13 11.32
CA SER A 146 -10.41 12.97 11.95
C SER A 146 -10.67 12.61 13.41
N PRO A 147 -11.17 13.55 14.23
CA PRO A 147 -11.55 13.29 15.62
C PRO A 147 -12.89 12.55 15.74
N THR A 148 -13.73 12.60 14.70
CA THR A 148 -15.09 12.02 14.73
C THR A 148 -15.40 11.28 13.44
N LEU A 149 -16.48 10.47 13.46
CA LEU A 149 -16.99 9.73 12.30
C LEU A 149 -17.95 10.56 11.44
N GLU A 150 -17.91 11.89 11.51
CA GLU A 150 -18.81 12.73 10.71
C GLU A 150 -18.54 12.59 9.21
N THR A 151 -19.61 12.64 8.41
CA THR A 151 -19.56 12.49 6.94
C THR A 151 -18.61 13.48 6.25
N ILE A 152 -18.45 14.68 6.79
CA ILE A 152 -17.60 15.72 6.22
C ILE A 152 -16.15 15.24 5.99
N TYR A 153 -15.62 14.39 6.87
CA TYR A 153 -14.26 13.88 6.72
C TYR A 153 -14.15 12.81 5.62
N SER A 154 -15.19 11.98 5.46
CA SER A 154 -15.27 11.09 4.29
C SER A 154 -15.40 11.88 2.99
N GLN A 155 -16.14 12.98 2.98
CA GLN A 155 -16.22 13.90 1.81
C GLN A 155 -14.87 14.55 1.50
N GLN A 156 -14.11 14.97 2.52
CA GLN A 156 -12.76 15.51 2.32
C GLN A 156 -11.82 14.47 1.69
N ALA A 157 -11.87 13.21 2.14
CA ALA A 157 -11.10 12.13 1.52
C ALA A 157 -11.53 11.87 0.07
N LEU A 158 -12.84 11.90 -0.21
CA LEU A 158 -13.37 11.79 -1.57
C LEU A 158 -12.91 12.96 -2.45
N GLN A 159 -12.93 14.19 -1.93
CA GLN A 159 -12.48 15.37 -2.68
C GLN A 159 -10.98 15.33 -3.01
N GLN A 160 -10.14 14.78 -2.11
CA GLN A 160 -8.73 14.52 -2.41
C GLN A 160 -8.60 13.54 -3.57
N ALA A 161 -9.37 12.44 -3.57
CA ALA A 161 -9.35 11.44 -4.64
C ALA A 161 -9.82 12.03 -5.98
N ILE A 162 -10.88 12.84 -5.97
CA ILE A 162 -11.39 13.54 -7.15
C ILE A 162 -10.30 14.49 -7.70
N SER A 163 -9.64 15.27 -6.83
CA SER A 163 -8.57 16.17 -7.23
C SER A 163 -7.37 15.42 -7.80
N GLN A 164 -7.00 14.29 -7.20
CA GLN A 164 -5.91 13.42 -7.70
C GLN A 164 -6.22 12.83 -9.07
N ALA A 165 -7.50 12.56 -9.38
CA ALA A 165 -7.96 12.07 -10.68
C ALA A 165 -8.12 13.18 -11.73
N GLY A 166 -7.71 14.42 -11.44
CA GLY A 166 -7.81 15.57 -12.35
C GLY A 166 -9.07 16.40 -12.19
N GLY A 167 -9.94 16.06 -11.24
CA GLY A 167 -11.21 16.76 -11.01
C GLY A 167 -12.25 16.55 -12.13
N GLY A 168 -13.35 17.30 -12.06
CA GLY A 168 -14.34 17.34 -13.14
C GLY A 168 -15.25 16.11 -13.24
N ASN A 169 -15.52 15.70 -14.46
CA ASN A 169 -16.41 14.59 -14.75
C ASN A 169 -15.67 13.25 -14.70
N LEU A 170 -16.04 12.40 -13.73
CA LEU A 170 -15.50 11.06 -13.53
C LEU A 170 -16.50 9.97 -13.98
N CYS A 171 -17.22 10.23 -15.08
CA CYS A 171 -18.13 9.26 -15.70
C CYS A 171 -17.34 7.98 -16.04
N GLY A 172 -17.84 6.84 -15.58
CA GLY A 172 -17.17 5.54 -15.72
C GLY A 172 -16.49 5.07 -14.43
N THR A 173 -16.21 5.96 -13.47
CA THR A 173 -15.75 5.58 -12.13
C THR A 173 -16.89 5.03 -11.29
N THR A 174 -16.66 3.92 -10.61
CA THR A 174 -17.56 3.35 -9.61
C THR A 174 -16.94 3.48 -8.22
N HIS A 175 -17.61 4.18 -7.31
CA HIS A 175 -17.22 4.23 -5.90
C HIS A 175 -17.93 3.12 -5.13
N HIS A 176 -17.16 2.26 -4.47
CA HIS A 176 -17.64 1.13 -3.68
C HIS A 176 -17.25 1.28 -2.21
N SER A 177 -18.22 1.10 -1.31
CA SER A 177 -18.00 1.16 0.14
C SER A 177 -18.84 0.10 0.85
N ASP A 178 -18.62 -0.04 2.15
CA ASP A 178 -19.61 -0.69 3.00
C ASP A 178 -20.87 0.19 3.11
N ARG A 179 -21.89 -0.33 3.86
CA ARG A 179 -23.13 0.39 4.11
C ARG A 179 -23.02 1.33 5.33
N GLY A 180 -21.85 1.89 5.59
CA GLY A 180 -21.66 2.84 6.68
C GLY A 180 -22.49 4.11 6.49
N VAL A 181 -23.01 4.67 7.60
CA VAL A 181 -23.83 5.89 7.61
C VAL A 181 -23.17 7.03 6.85
N GLN A 182 -21.85 7.15 6.93
CA GLN A 182 -21.04 8.18 6.28
C GLN A 182 -21.17 8.14 4.76
N TYR A 183 -21.15 6.93 4.18
CA TYR A 183 -21.22 6.71 2.73
C TYR A 183 -22.64 6.73 2.19
N ALA A 184 -23.64 6.42 3.05
CA ALA A 184 -25.05 6.42 2.69
C ALA A 184 -25.73 7.79 2.88
N SER A 185 -25.06 8.76 3.51
CA SER A 185 -25.61 10.09 3.76
C SER A 185 -25.87 10.87 2.46
N ASP A 186 -26.95 11.67 2.44
CA ASP A 186 -27.31 12.46 1.27
C ASP A 186 -26.18 13.38 0.80
N ALA A 187 -25.44 13.97 1.72
CA ALA A 187 -24.32 14.85 1.41
C ALA A 187 -23.19 14.12 0.66
N TYR A 188 -22.84 12.89 1.08
CA TYR A 188 -21.83 12.09 0.41
C TYR A 188 -22.29 11.60 -0.97
N ILE A 189 -23.55 11.14 -1.03
CA ILE A 189 -24.18 10.71 -2.28
C ILE A 189 -24.29 11.86 -3.29
N LEU A 190 -24.59 13.07 -2.84
CA LEU A 190 -24.62 14.25 -3.70
C LEU A 190 -23.24 14.53 -4.31
N SER A 191 -22.18 14.51 -3.49
CA SER A 191 -20.80 14.69 -3.99
C SER A 191 -20.41 13.68 -5.06
N LEU A 192 -20.81 12.42 -4.93
CA LEU A 192 -20.57 11.40 -5.95
C LEU A 192 -21.33 11.69 -7.25
N LYS A 193 -22.60 12.11 -7.14
CA LYS A 193 -23.46 12.44 -8.29
C LYS A 193 -22.99 13.66 -9.06
N GLU A 194 -22.53 14.71 -8.36
CA GLU A 194 -21.99 15.94 -8.95
C GLU A 194 -20.79 15.65 -9.87
N HIS A 195 -19.99 14.61 -9.57
CA HIS A 195 -18.85 14.16 -10.36
C HIS A 195 -19.18 12.99 -11.28
N HIS A 196 -20.46 12.62 -11.43
CA HIS A 196 -20.95 11.51 -12.25
C HIS A 196 -20.36 10.14 -11.87
N ILE A 197 -19.96 9.96 -10.61
CA ILE A 197 -19.43 8.71 -10.07
C ILE A 197 -20.59 7.76 -9.75
N ARG A 198 -20.52 6.53 -10.25
CA ARG A 198 -21.50 5.47 -9.95
C ARG A 198 -21.34 5.02 -8.48
N ILE A 199 -22.46 4.81 -7.81
CA ILE A 199 -22.49 4.39 -6.41
C ILE A 199 -22.69 2.88 -6.34
N SER A 200 -21.87 2.23 -5.52
CA SER A 200 -21.92 0.80 -5.22
C SER A 200 -21.70 0.56 -3.73
N MET A 201 -22.45 -0.38 -3.14
CA MET A 201 -22.28 -0.75 -1.73
C MET A 201 -22.24 -2.27 -1.59
N THR A 202 -21.60 -2.76 -0.51
CA THR A 202 -21.58 -4.19 -0.17
C THR A 202 -22.98 -4.76 0.01
N GLU A 203 -23.16 -6.04 -0.32
CA GLU A 203 -24.39 -6.78 -0.01
C GLU A 203 -24.27 -7.44 1.37
N ASP A 204 -25.31 -7.30 2.20
CA ASP A 204 -25.54 -8.03 3.46
C ASP A 204 -24.32 -8.29 4.36
N SER A 205 -23.51 -7.26 4.59
CA SER A 205 -22.36 -7.32 5.50
C SER A 205 -21.34 -8.43 5.15
N ASN A 206 -21.25 -8.84 3.87
CA ASN A 206 -20.27 -9.82 3.45
C ASN A 206 -18.86 -9.18 3.43
N PRO A 207 -17.92 -9.60 4.30
CA PRO A 207 -16.58 -9.02 4.39
C PRO A 207 -15.81 -9.11 3.07
N THR A 208 -16.11 -10.09 2.22
CA THR A 208 -15.40 -10.28 0.95
C THR A 208 -15.72 -9.20 -0.09
N ASP A 209 -16.84 -8.50 0.05
CA ASP A 209 -17.30 -7.52 -0.93
C ASP A 209 -16.46 -6.24 -0.92
N ASN A 210 -15.86 -5.84 0.22
CA ASN A 210 -14.92 -4.72 0.34
C ASN A 210 -13.49 -5.17 0.70
N GLY A 211 -13.13 -6.38 0.30
CA GLY A 211 -11.87 -7.03 0.70
C GLY A 211 -10.59 -6.29 0.32
N LEU A 212 -10.61 -5.38 -0.67
CA LEU A 212 -9.46 -4.55 -0.99
C LEU A 212 -9.27 -3.44 0.04
N ALA A 213 -10.32 -2.70 0.39
CA ALA A 213 -10.24 -1.62 1.37
C ALA A 213 -9.83 -2.17 2.74
N GLU A 214 -10.40 -3.31 3.16
CA GLU A 214 -9.98 -4.02 4.37
C GLU A 214 -8.51 -4.43 4.34
N ARG A 215 -8.02 -4.90 3.18
CA ARG A 215 -6.60 -5.26 2.99
C ARG A 215 -5.69 -4.06 3.10
N VAL A 216 -6.02 -2.91 2.51
CA VAL A 216 -5.24 -1.68 2.61
C VAL A 216 -5.17 -1.22 4.07
N ASN A 217 -6.31 -1.14 4.75
CA ASN A 217 -6.37 -0.84 6.18
C ASN A 217 -5.54 -1.84 7.01
N GLY A 218 -5.64 -3.13 6.70
CA GLY A 218 -4.84 -4.18 7.35
C GLY A 218 -3.34 -3.97 7.17
N ILE A 219 -2.89 -3.56 5.99
CA ILE A 219 -1.47 -3.25 5.70
C ILE A 219 -1.01 -2.05 6.54
N LEU A 220 -1.75 -0.93 6.50
CA LEU A 220 -1.40 0.27 7.26
C LEU A 220 -1.32 -0.02 8.77
N LYS A 221 -2.31 -0.72 9.30
CA LYS A 221 -2.35 -1.11 10.71
C LYS A 221 -1.20 -2.05 11.10
N THR A 222 -0.96 -3.10 10.32
CA THR A 222 -0.01 -4.14 10.70
C THR A 222 1.43 -3.77 10.40
N GLU A 223 1.70 -3.03 9.32
CA GLU A 223 3.08 -2.68 8.95
C GLU A 223 3.58 -1.43 9.68
N TRP A 224 2.69 -0.49 10.10
CA TRP A 224 3.07 0.75 10.77
C TRP A 224 2.33 1.00 12.08
N ILE A 225 1.01 1.20 12.06
CA ILE A 225 0.25 1.79 13.17
C ILE A 225 0.37 0.97 14.46
N TYR A 226 0.21 -0.37 14.39
CA TYR A 226 0.28 -1.25 15.57
C TYR A 226 1.71 -1.63 15.99
N ASN A 227 2.72 -1.17 15.27
CA ASN A 227 4.11 -1.51 15.54
C ASN A 227 4.87 -0.41 16.28
N ARG A 228 4.19 0.64 16.67
CA ARG A 228 4.73 1.75 17.46
C ARG A 228 3.95 1.95 18.75
N THR A 229 4.48 2.76 19.66
CA THR A 229 3.69 3.39 20.72
C THR A 229 2.54 4.18 20.11
N ALA A 230 1.39 4.23 20.79
CA ALA A 230 0.25 5.02 20.33
C ALA A 230 0.67 6.47 20.05
N TYR A 231 0.03 7.10 19.07
CA TYR A 231 0.20 8.52 18.82
C TYR A 231 -0.19 9.32 20.05
N ARG A 232 0.50 10.43 20.30
CA ARG A 232 0.19 11.26 21.46
C ARG A 232 -1.20 11.88 21.32
N ASN A 233 -1.46 12.53 20.19
CA ASN A 233 -2.72 13.23 19.91
C ASN A 233 -3.10 13.15 18.41
N LEU A 234 -4.24 13.75 18.06
CA LEU A 234 -4.75 13.80 16.70
C LEU A 234 -3.75 14.44 15.72
N GLN A 235 -3.10 15.53 16.11
CA GLN A 235 -2.15 16.24 15.25
C GLN A 235 -0.93 15.36 14.89
N GLU A 236 -0.35 14.67 15.87
CA GLU A 236 0.71 13.70 15.60
C GLU A 236 0.23 12.58 14.68
N ALA A 237 -0.98 12.03 14.93
CA ALA A 237 -1.56 11.01 14.07
C ALA A 237 -1.75 11.51 12.63
N GLN A 238 -2.20 12.74 12.42
CA GLN A 238 -2.36 13.34 11.09
C GLN A 238 -1.03 13.43 10.34
N ILE A 239 0.02 13.94 10.98
CA ILE A 239 1.36 14.09 10.37
C ILE A 239 1.95 12.73 10.01
N GLU A 240 1.94 11.80 10.96
CA GLU A 240 2.56 10.49 10.78
C GLU A 240 1.79 9.61 9.78
N ILE A 241 0.46 9.67 9.77
CA ILE A 241 -0.34 8.92 8.79
C ILE A 241 -0.14 9.48 7.38
N ALA A 242 -0.01 10.80 7.22
CA ALA A 242 0.32 11.39 5.92
C ALA A 242 1.66 10.87 5.38
N HIS A 243 2.68 10.80 6.24
CA HIS A 243 3.98 10.20 5.90
C HIS A 243 3.87 8.70 5.58
N ILE A 244 3.10 7.94 6.36
CA ILE A 244 2.86 6.50 6.10
C ILE A 244 2.19 6.28 4.74
N ILE A 245 1.23 7.14 4.38
CA ILE A 245 0.55 7.06 3.08
C ILE A 245 1.50 7.39 1.93
N ASP A 246 2.38 8.37 2.10
CA ASP A 246 3.42 8.65 1.13
C ASP A 246 4.36 7.45 0.93
N LEU A 247 4.84 6.85 2.01
CA LEU A 247 5.65 5.62 1.94
C LEU A 247 4.89 4.44 1.30
N TYR A 248 3.61 4.28 1.62
CA TYR A 248 2.76 3.24 1.03
C TYR A 248 2.61 3.43 -0.49
N ASN A 249 2.32 4.65 -0.92
CA ASN A 249 2.05 4.99 -2.31
C ASN A 249 3.33 5.00 -3.18
N ASN A 250 4.43 5.54 -2.66
CA ASN A 250 5.60 5.91 -3.47
C ASN A 250 6.82 5.02 -3.25
N VAL A 251 6.93 4.32 -2.12
CA VAL A 251 8.14 3.58 -1.75
C VAL A 251 7.90 2.09 -1.58
N ARG A 252 6.74 1.71 -1.05
CA ARG A 252 6.43 0.32 -0.71
C ARG A 252 6.03 -0.49 -1.95
N PRO A 253 6.79 -1.57 -2.33
CA PRO A 253 6.37 -2.47 -3.40
C PRO A 253 5.11 -3.26 -3.01
N HIS A 254 4.20 -3.46 -3.97
CA HIS A 254 2.95 -4.16 -3.74
C HIS A 254 2.85 -5.44 -4.58
N ARG A 255 2.71 -6.61 -3.92
CA ARG A 255 2.75 -7.91 -4.59
C ARG A 255 1.66 -8.09 -5.65
N SER A 256 0.46 -7.53 -5.45
CA SER A 256 -0.67 -7.70 -6.39
C SER A 256 -0.56 -6.83 -7.65
N ILE A 257 0.45 -5.99 -7.74
CA ILE A 257 0.79 -5.16 -8.90
C ILE A 257 2.27 -5.37 -9.28
N ASP A 258 2.68 -6.61 -9.31
CA ASP A 258 4.00 -7.06 -9.76
C ASP A 258 5.19 -6.36 -9.08
N MET A 259 5.09 -6.11 -7.77
CA MET A 259 6.09 -5.41 -6.96
C MET A 259 6.35 -3.95 -7.34
N CYS A 260 5.48 -3.34 -8.14
CA CYS A 260 5.51 -1.90 -8.37
C CYS A 260 4.97 -1.14 -7.15
N THR A 261 5.23 0.17 -7.09
CA THR A 261 4.58 1.03 -6.10
C THR A 261 3.19 1.43 -6.59
N PRO A 262 2.20 1.59 -5.71
CA PRO A 262 0.85 1.97 -6.09
C PRO A 262 0.79 3.22 -6.97
N MET A 263 1.51 4.29 -6.59
CA MET A 263 1.48 5.55 -7.32
C MET A 263 2.18 5.47 -8.68
N SER A 264 3.24 4.64 -8.85
CA SER A 264 3.85 4.45 -10.16
C SER A 264 2.88 3.81 -11.16
N VAL A 265 2.09 2.81 -10.72
CA VAL A 265 1.04 2.21 -11.55
C VAL A 265 -0.08 3.20 -11.85
N TYR A 266 -0.50 3.98 -10.85
CA TYR A 266 -1.56 4.98 -11.01
C TYR A 266 -1.19 6.05 -12.05
N LEU A 267 -0.01 6.63 -11.95
CA LEU A 267 0.44 7.72 -12.82
C LEU A 267 0.69 7.28 -14.27
N GLN A 268 1.14 6.04 -14.49
CA GLN A 268 1.37 5.51 -15.85
C GLN A 268 0.06 5.33 -16.61
N ASP A 269 -1.02 4.97 -15.91
CA ASP A 269 -2.31 4.72 -16.52
C ASP A 269 -3.27 5.93 -16.45
N ALA A 270 -3.01 6.91 -15.56
CA ALA A 270 -3.86 8.10 -15.37
C ALA A 270 -3.87 9.06 -16.57
N SER A 271 -2.92 8.92 -17.52
CA SER A 271 -2.97 9.63 -18.79
C SER A 271 -4.14 9.17 -19.70
N ARG A 272 -4.84 8.11 -19.31
CA ARG A 272 -5.98 7.53 -20.02
C ARG A 272 -7.26 7.99 -19.34
N THR A 273 -7.98 8.85 -20.03
CA THR A 273 -9.34 9.19 -19.59
C THR A 273 -10.22 7.94 -19.62
N PRO A 274 -11.16 7.75 -18.69
CA PRO A 274 -12.08 6.63 -18.70
C PRO A 274 -12.77 6.44 -20.07
N GLN A 275 -13.03 7.51 -20.79
CA GLN A 275 -13.62 7.54 -22.13
C GLN A 275 -12.71 6.88 -23.20
N ALA A 276 -11.40 7.15 -23.15
CA ALA A 276 -10.44 6.55 -24.09
C ALA A 276 -10.26 5.04 -23.86
N ALA A 277 -10.40 4.57 -22.62
CA ALA A 277 -10.31 3.15 -22.29
C ALA A 277 -11.51 2.31 -22.78
N TRP A 278 -12.68 2.94 -23.04
CA TRP A 278 -13.86 2.24 -23.60
C TRP A 278 -13.75 1.99 -25.08
N ASP A 279 -12.97 2.80 -25.81
CA ASP A 279 -12.86 2.74 -27.28
C ASP A 279 -11.74 1.82 -27.79
N GLU A 280 -10.80 1.40 -26.92
CA GLU A 280 -9.67 0.54 -27.32
C GLU A 280 -9.86 -0.93 -26.89
N HIS A 281 -10.42 -1.74 -27.77
CA HIS A 281 -10.57 -3.19 -27.57
C HIS A 281 -9.27 -4.01 -27.67
N ASN A 282 -8.10 -3.40 -27.90
CA ASN A 282 -6.81 -4.10 -28.10
C ASN A 282 -5.71 -3.56 -27.19
N TRP A 283 -5.55 -4.18 -26.01
CA TRP A 283 -4.50 -3.92 -25.05
C TRP A 283 -3.40 -4.98 -25.08
N ALA A 284 -2.24 -4.61 -25.64
CA ALA A 284 -0.99 -5.26 -25.29
C ALA A 284 -0.62 -4.81 -23.86
N ARG A 285 -0.61 -5.75 -22.91
CA ARG A 285 -0.12 -5.52 -21.54
C ARG A 285 1.29 -4.94 -21.62
N ALA A 286 1.50 -3.78 -21.01
CA ALA A 286 2.86 -3.30 -20.72
C ALA A 286 3.58 -4.41 -19.94
N THR A 287 4.79 -4.78 -20.38
CA THR A 287 5.53 -5.85 -19.74
C THR A 287 5.98 -5.42 -18.35
N PRO A 288 5.93 -6.30 -17.33
CA PRO A 288 6.29 -5.96 -15.94
C PRO A 288 7.69 -5.34 -15.75
N SER A 289 8.60 -5.53 -16.72
CA SER A 289 9.98 -5.03 -16.66
C SER A 289 10.12 -3.50 -16.75
N SER A 290 9.19 -2.79 -17.41
CA SER A 290 9.24 -1.32 -17.50
C SER A 290 8.75 -0.63 -16.22
N LEU A 291 7.86 -1.27 -15.46
CA LEU A 291 7.26 -0.74 -14.24
C LEU A 291 8.22 -0.79 -13.03
N CYS A 292 9.10 -1.78 -12.98
CA CYS A 292 10.08 -1.94 -11.88
C CYS A 292 11.21 -0.90 -11.89
N HIS A 293 11.48 -0.21 -13.01
CA HIS A 293 12.53 0.82 -13.07
C HIS A 293 12.24 2.01 -12.15
N ASP A 294 10.96 2.43 -12.05
CA ASP A 294 10.53 3.55 -11.22
C ASP A 294 10.68 3.29 -9.71
N VAL A 295 10.48 2.05 -9.25
CA VAL A 295 10.68 1.67 -7.84
C VAL A 295 12.15 1.81 -7.44
N ALA A 296 13.05 1.45 -8.37
CA ALA A 296 14.50 1.53 -8.17
C ALA A 296 14.98 2.98 -8.13
N GLU A 297 14.41 3.85 -8.95
CA GLU A 297 14.82 5.25 -9.06
C GLU A 297 14.36 6.07 -7.84
N ARG A 298 13.11 5.98 -7.46
CA ARG A 298 12.56 6.64 -6.27
C ARG A 298 13.13 6.09 -4.97
N GLY A 299 13.39 4.78 -4.88
CA GLY A 299 14.10 4.19 -3.75
C GLY A 299 15.51 4.74 -3.60
N ARG A 300 16.24 5.01 -4.70
CA ARG A 300 17.56 5.66 -4.70
C ARG A 300 17.47 7.12 -4.27
N GLU A 301 16.50 7.88 -4.75
CA GLU A 301 16.30 9.28 -4.36
C GLU A 301 16.06 9.41 -2.86
N TYR A 302 15.17 8.60 -2.27
CA TYR A 302 14.94 8.59 -0.82
C TYR A 302 16.19 8.20 -0.03
N TYR A 303 16.99 7.26 -0.52
CA TYR A 303 18.22 6.81 0.15
C TYR A 303 19.36 7.84 0.05
N HIS A 304 19.47 8.58 -1.05
CA HIS A 304 20.51 9.58 -1.28
C HIS A 304 20.21 10.96 -0.70
N LEU A 305 18.95 11.31 -0.45
CA LEU A 305 18.55 12.57 0.19
C LEU A 305 18.94 12.65 1.67
N ILE A 306 19.38 11.55 2.30
CA ILE A 306 19.61 11.46 3.76
C ILE A 306 21.06 11.02 4.09
N LYS A 307 21.88 10.76 3.10
CA LYS A 307 23.34 10.62 3.24
C LYS A 307 24.04 11.96 3.06
#